data_c27d5cccac22b4be34548597560d95ca
#
_entry.id   c27d5cccac22b4be34548597560d95ca
#
_cell.length_a   1.000
_cell.length_b   1.000
_cell.length_c   1.000
_cell.angle_alpha   90.00
_cell.angle_beta   90.00
_cell.angle_gamma   90.00
#
_symmetry.space_group_name_H-M   'P 1'
#
loop_
_entity.id
_entity.type
_entity.pdbx_description
1 polymer ?
#
loop_
_entity_poly.entity_id
_entity_poly.type
_entity_poly.pdbx_seq_one_letter_code
_entity_poly.pdbx_strand_id
1 'polypeptide(L)'
;MLTNEQLRFYQDNGYLLVEDVITNEQLKKLQEITYEFIDKSRMVTESNDVYDLDEGHCAEQPRLTRIKLPHKQHQYFDEILKKSGVTEVLRDILGANATLLTSKLNTKSPGGGAAVEWHQDWAFYPHTNDNLLAFGLMLEDVTIENGPLQVIPGSHKGPILSHHSNGVFCGAVDPDDPNFNREKITTLTGRAGSMTIHHARTLHGSAPNESDRPRLILFYEIARSDAWPILGASSYFHALGQDGFWEDLQDRMIIGQPCTEPCVENVPVRMPLPPAPNASSIFQTQKSGGAKSVFT
;
A
#
# COMPACT_ATOMS: atom_id res chain seq x y z
N MET A 1 7.59 19.82 -3.45
CA MET A 1 7.34 20.37 -2.09
C MET A 1 5.87 20.66 -1.95
N LEU A 2 5.26 20.19 -0.89
CA LEU A 2 3.85 20.43 -0.56
C LEU A 2 3.66 21.86 -0.06
N THR A 3 2.50 22.44 -0.34
CA THR A 3 2.08 23.72 0.26
C THR A 3 1.65 23.50 1.71
N ASN A 4 1.65 24.57 2.50
CA ASN A 4 1.12 24.51 3.88
C ASN A 4 -0.36 24.10 3.93
N GLU A 5 -1.13 24.40 2.89
CA GLU A 5 -2.53 23.99 2.78
C GLU A 5 -2.65 22.48 2.56
N GLN A 6 -1.84 21.92 1.66
CA GLN A 6 -1.78 20.46 1.42
C GLN A 6 -1.34 19.70 2.67
N LEU A 7 -0.35 20.19 3.41
CA LEU A 7 0.08 19.58 4.67
C LEU A 7 -1.03 19.59 5.73
N ARG A 8 -1.73 20.72 5.91
CA ARG A 8 -2.88 20.80 6.82
C ARG A 8 -4.01 19.89 6.37
N PHE A 9 -4.29 19.85 5.07
CA PHE A 9 -5.30 18.95 4.53
C PHE A 9 -4.98 17.48 4.85
N TYR A 10 -3.73 17.05 4.65
CA TYR A 10 -3.29 15.71 5.00
C TYR A 10 -3.43 15.45 6.51
N GLN A 11 -3.00 16.38 7.35
CA GLN A 11 -3.12 16.25 8.81
C GLN A 11 -4.57 16.15 9.28
N ASP A 12 -5.49 16.85 8.62
CA ASP A 12 -6.91 16.84 9.00
C ASP A 12 -7.66 15.63 8.44
N ASN A 13 -7.34 15.20 7.24
CA ASN A 13 -8.10 14.21 6.49
C ASN A 13 -7.43 12.82 6.42
N GLY A 14 -6.10 12.71 6.67
CA GLY A 14 -5.36 11.46 6.62
C GLY A 14 -5.07 10.96 5.21
N TYR A 15 -5.29 11.75 4.19
CA TYR A 15 -4.96 11.44 2.81
C TYR A 15 -4.62 12.70 2.01
N LEU A 16 -3.97 12.50 0.86
CA LEU A 16 -3.67 13.57 -0.09
C LEU A 16 -3.58 12.99 -1.51
N LEU A 17 -3.96 13.78 -2.50
CA LEU A 17 -3.66 13.55 -3.91
C LEU A 17 -2.70 14.64 -4.37
N VAL A 18 -1.58 14.25 -4.96
CA VAL A 18 -0.57 15.16 -5.50
C VAL A 18 -0.37 14.84 -6.97
N GLU A 19 -0.57 15.83 -7.83
CA GLU A 19 -0.37 15.68 -9.27
C GLU A 19 1.09 15.94 -9.66
N ASP A 20 1.51 15.38 -10.78
CA ASP A 20 2.80 15.67 -11.44
C ASP A 20 4.04 15.48 -10.53
N VAL A 21 4.05 14.44 -9.68
CA VAL A 21 5.18 14.17 -8.77
C VAL A 21 6.39 13.55 -9.47
N ILE A 22 6.20 13.01 -10.67
CA ILE A 22 7.25 12.47 -11.53
C ILE A 22 7.15 13.06 -12.92
N THR A 23 8.27 13.08 -13.64
CA THR A 23 8.30 13.56 -15.02
C THR A 23 7.67 12.56 -15.99
N ASN A 24 7.23 13.03 -17.16
CA ASN A 24 6.72 12.15 -18.21
C ASN A 24 7.73 11.08 -18.66
N GLU A 25 9.03 11.39 -18.63
CA GLU A 25 10.09 10.42 -18.93
C GLU A 25 10.17 9.32 -17.87
N GLN A 26 10.11 9.71 -16.60
CA GLN A 26 10.07 8.77 -15.48
C GLN A 26 8.84 7.88 -15.52
N LEU A 27 7.66 8.46 -15.78
CA LEU A 27 6.41 7.72 -15.93
C LEU A 27 6.51 6.70 -17.08
N LYS A 28 6.94 7.13 -18.26
CA LYS A 28 7.09 6.24 -19.42
C LYS A 28 8.01 5.06 -19.12
N LYS A 29 9.12 5.32 -18.43
CA LYS A 29 10.07 4.26 -18.06
C LYS A 29 9.45 3.27 -17.05
N LEU A 30 8.68 3.74 -16.07
CA LEU A 30 7.95 2.87 -15.14
C LEU A 30 6.92 2.02 -15.88
N GLN A 31 6.19 2.60 -16.82
CA GLN A 31 5.21 1.87 -17.64
C GLN A 31 5.90 0.77 -18.47
N GLU A 32 6.98 1.10 -19.19
CA GLU A 32 7.75 0.13 -19.97
C GLU A 32 8.18 -1.07 -19.13
N ILE A 33 8.82 -0.83 -17.99
CA ILE A 33 9.27 -1.89 -17.07
C ILE A 33 8.07 -2.70 -16.56
N THR A 34 6.98 -2.03 -16.18
CA THR A 34 5.78 -2.71 -15.67
C THR A 34 5.16 -3.63 -16.71
N TYR A 35 5.04 -3.16 -17.96
CA TYR A 35 4.50 -3.99 -19.04
C TYR A 35 5.43 -5.14 -19.42
N GLU A 36 6.76 -4.99 -19.29
CA GLU A 36 7.69 -6.12 -19.41
C GLU A 36 7.44 -7.20 -18.34
N PHE A 37 7.17 -6.82 -17.08
CA PHE A 37 6.81 -7.77 -16.04
C PHE A 37 5.48 -8.46 -16.34
N ILE A 38 4.47 -7.71 -16.80
CA ILE A 38 3.18 -8.29 -17.20
C ILE A 38 3.37 -9.27 -18.37
N ASP A 39 4.19 -8.93 -19.34
CA ASP A 39 4.45 -9.83 -20.47
C ASP A 39 5.21 -11.11 -20.03
N LYS A 40 6.22 -10.99 -19.18
CA LYS A 40 6.93 -12.13 -18.61
C LYS A 40 6.03 -13.07 -17.80
N SER A 41 4.95 -12.56 -17.21
CA SER A 41 3.99 -13.37 -16.45
C SER A 41 3.20 -14.36 -17.32
N ARG A 42 3.18 -14.22 -18.64
CA ARG A 42 2.55 -15.17 -19.58
C ARG A 42 3.06 -16.61 -19.43
N MET A 43 4.30 -16.75 -18.98
CA MET A 43 4.95 -18.04 -18.75
C MET A 43 4.72 -18.60 -17.35
N VAL A 44 3.95 -17.91 -16.51
CA VAL A 44 3.69 -18.28 -15.13
C VAL A 44 2.31 -18.91 -15.00
N THR A 45 2.20 -20.09 -14.42
CA THR A 45 0.95 -20.85 -14.28
C THR A 45 0.36 -20.85 -12.88
N GLU A 46 1.16 -20.42 -11.87
CA GLU A 46 0.75 -20.30 -10.48
C GLU A 46 1.44 -19.11 -9.83
N SER A 47 0.84 -18.57 -8.75
CA SER A 47 1.44 -17.47 -7.99
C SER A 47 2.79 -17.88 -7.39
N ASN A 48 3.78 -16.96 -7.42
CA ASN A 48 5.14 -17.20 -6.98
C ASN A 48 5.71 -16.00 -6.22
N ASP A 49 7.02 -15.93 -6.02
CA ASP A 49 7.66 -14.84 -5.26
C ASP A 49 7.60 -13.46 -5.96
N VAL A 50 7.31 -13.43 -7.26
CA VAL A 50 7.21 -12.20 -8.06
C VAL A 50 5.75 -11.83 -8.32
N TYR A 51 4.91 -12.80 -8.64
CA TYR A 51 3.56 -12.58 -9.14
C TYR A 51 2.48 -13.19 -8.25
N ASP A 52 1.43 -12.42 -7.97
CA ASP A 52 0.13 -12.94 -7.57
C ASP A 52 -0.78 -12.90 -8.80
N LEU A 53 -1.21 -14.08 -9.26
CA LEU A 53 -2.08 -14.22 -10.41
C LEU A 53 -3.54 -13.94 -10.05
N ASP A 54 -4.28 -13.36 -10.97
CA ASP A 54 -5.73 -13.18 -10.87
C ASP A 54 -6.46 -14.36 -11.53
N GLU A 55 -7.72 -14.51 -11.21
CA GLU A 55 -8.59 -15.54 -11.80
C GLU A 55 -8.67 -15.39 -13.32
N GLY A 56 -8.55 -16.51 -14.04
CA GLY A 56 -8.52 -16.51 -15.50
C GLY A 56 -7.19 -16.11 -16.14
N HIS A 57 -6.10 -16.03 -15.35
CA HIS A 57 -4.76 -15.80 -15.92
C HIS A 57 -4.37 -16.92 -16.89
N CYS A 58 -3.89 -16.55 -18.08
CA CYS A 58 -3.32 -17.46 -19.07
C CYS A 58 -2.28 -16.74 -19.93
N ALA A 59 -1.53 -17.49 -20.75
CA ALA A 59 -0.49 -16.94 -21.61
C ALA A 59 -1.02 -15.92 -22.61
N GLU A 60 -2.22 -16.15 -23.16
CA GLU A 60 -2.88 -15.26 -24.12
C GLU A 60 -3.39 -13.98 -23.46
N GLN A 61 -3.86 -14.08 -22.22
CA GLN A 61 -4.44 -12.98 -21.44
C GLN A 61 -3.85 -12.96 -20.02
N PRO A 62 -2.68 -12.33 -19.83
CA PRO A 62 -2.08 -12.23 -18.49
C PRO A 62 -2.97 -11.39 -17.57
N ARG A 63 -3.35 -11.97 -16.42
CA ARG A 63 -4.13 -11.32 -15.37
C ARG A 63 -3.39 -11.45 -14.05
N LEU A 64 -3.05 -10.32 -13.46
CA LEU A 64 -2.35 -10.24 -12.20
C LEU A 64 -3.19 -9.46 -11.19
N THR A 65 -3.10 -9.81 -9.92
CA THR A 65 -3.54 -8.95 -8.83
C THR A 65 -2.40 -8.09 -8.34
N ARG A 66 -1.14 -8.60 -8.41
CA ARG A 66 0.01 -7.90 -7.86
C ARG A 66 1.35 -8.40 -8.42
N ILE A 67 2.29 -7.45 -8.62
CA ILE A 67 3.73 -7.73 -8.67
C ILE A 67 4.29 -7.43 -7.28
N LYS A 68 4.97 -8.42 -6.69
CA LYS A 68 5.50 -8.38 -5.32
C LYS A 68 6.85 -7.68 -5.27
N LEU A 69 7.03 -6.84 -4.26
CA LEU A 69 8.30 -6.20 -3.94
C LEU A 69 9.02 -5.61 -5.17
N PRO A 70 8.33 -4.81 -6.02
CA PRO A 70 8.91 -4.30 -7.26
C PRO A 70 10.27 -3.62 -7.06
N HIS A 71 10.51 -2.93 -5.92
CA HIS A 71 11.80 -2.32 -5.59
C HIS A 71 12.96 -3.34 -5.51
N LYS A 72 12.66 -4.63 -5.24
CA LYS A 72 13.65 -5.73 -5.27
C LYS A 72 13.74 -6.41 -6.64
N GLN A 73 12.73 -6.26 -7.49
CA GLN A 73 12.68 -6.91 -8.81
C GLN A 73 13.39 -6.11 -9.89
N HIS A 74 13.39 -4.78 -9.77
CA HIS A 74 14.05 -3.92 -10.74
C HIS A 74 14.51 -2.61 -10.10
N GLN A 75 15.78 -2.24 -10.30
CA GLN A 75 16.43 -1.07 -9.69
C GLN A 75 15.66 0.24 -9.90
N TYR A 76 14.99 0.41 -11.03
CA TYR A 76 14.29 1.65 -11.33
C TYR A 76 13.11 1.93 -10.38
N PHE A 77 12.46 0.90 -9.87
CA PHE A 77 11.43 1.08 -8.84
C PHE A 77 12.00 1.62 -7.51
N ASP A 78 13.24 1.26 -7.16
CA ASP A 78 13.94 1.84 -6.01
C ASP A 78 14.43 3.27 -6.31
N GLU A 79 14.94 3.51 -7.51
CA GLU A 79 15.41 4.83 -7.93
C GLU A 79 14.31 5.89 -7.94
N ILE A 80 13.12 5.56 -8.43
CA ILE A 80 11.99 6.50 -8.45
C ILE A 80 11.58 6.91 -7.04
N LEU A 81 11.65 5.99 -6.08
CA LEU A 81 11.37 6.27 -4.69
C LEU A 81 12.38 7.24 -4.07
N LYS A 82 13.66 7.12 -4.42
CA LYS A 82 14.79 7.83 -3.80
C LYS A 82 15.24 9.09 -4.55
N LYS A 83 14.88 9.23 -5.84
CA LYS A 83 15.46 10.25 -6.73
C LYS A 83 14.43 10.99 -7.58
N SER A 84 13.22 11.17 -7.09
CA SER A 84 12.16 11.90 -7.79
C SER A 84 11.47 12.92 -6.87
N GLY A 85 10.45 13.62 -7.39
CA GLY A 85 9.61 14.49 -6.57
C GLY A 85 8.87 13.78 -5.43
N VAL A 86 8.74 12.45 -5.51
CA VAL A 86 8.21 11.61 -4.42
C VAL A 86 8.99 11.81 -3.12
N THR A 87 10.33 11.83 -3.20
CA THR A 87 11.20 11.99 -2.03
C THR A 87 10.94 13.30 -1.28
N GLU A 88 10.72 14.39 -2.03
CA GLU A 88 10.44 15.71 -1.43
C GLU A 88 9.08 15.73 -0.74
N VAL A 89 8.06 15.12 -1.34
CA VAL A 89 6.73 14.99 -0.72
C VAL A 89 6.81 14.17 0.57
N LEU A 90 7.54 13.07 0.57
CA LEU A 90 7.75 12.25 1.76
C LEU A 90 8.49 13.01 2.87
N ARG A 91 9.48 13.82 2.50
CA ARG A 91 10.22 14.67 3.44
C ARG A 91 9.31 15.71 4.10
N ASP A 92 8.41 16.30 3.35
CA ASP A 92 7.46 17.29 3.87
C ASP A 92 6.49 16.68 4.89
N ILE A 93 6.12 15.39 4.74
CA ILE A 93 5.17 14.72 5.64
C ILE A 93 5.88 14.02 6.81
N LEU A 94 6.94 13.24 6.54
CA LEU A 94 7.60 12.38 7.52
C LEU A 94 8.85 13.01 8.14
N GLY A 95 9.36 14.11 7.57
CA GLY A 95 10.54 14.78 8.06
C GLY A 95 11.85 14.24 7.49
N ALA A 96 12.93 14.38 8.28
CA ALA A 96 14.29 14.20 7.80
C ALA A 96 14.74 12.74 7.62
N ASN A 97 14.04 11.80 8.23
CA ASN A 97 14.45 10.39 8.22
C ASN A 97 13.24 9.48 7.93
N ALA A 98 13.27 8.78 6.81
CA ALA A 98 12.19 7.89 6.38
C ALA A 98 12.75 6.59 5.82
N THR A 99 12.06 5.48 6.11
CA THR A 99 12.43 4.13 5.73
C THR A 99 11.31 3.43 4.95
N LEU A 100 11.70 2.62 3.97
CA LEU A 100 10.80 1.75 3.24
C LEU A 100 10.43 0.53 4.09
N LEU A 101 9.14 0.25 4.23
CA LEU A 101 8.65 -0.98 4.83
C LEU A 101 8.47 -2.08 3.77
N THR A 102 7.73 -1.76 2.73
CA THR A 102 7.47 -2.69 1.62
C THR A 102 6.98 -1.95 0.36
N SER A 103 6.93 -2.66 -0.76
CA SER A 103 6.30 -2.16 -1.98
C SER A 103 5.48 -3.25 -2.67
N LYS A 104 4.48 -2.81 -3.44
CA LYS A 104 3.61 -3.66 -4.23
C LYS A 104 3.14 -2.89 -5.47
N LEU A 105 3.11 -3.52 -6.62
CA LEU A 105 2.44 -2.96 -7.78
C LEU A 105 1.12 -3.70 -7.95
N ASN A 106 0.03 -3.03 -7.56
CA ASN A 106 -1.32 -3.59 -7.67
C ASN A 106 -1.84 -3.37 -9.08
N THR A 107 -2.24 -4.46 -9.69
CA THR A 107 -2.85 -4.48 -11.02
C THR A 107 -4.31 -4.85 -10.90
N LYS A 108 -5.18 -4.10 -11.54
CA LYS A 108 -6.56 -4.49 -11.72
C LYS A 108 -6.80 -4.70 -13.21
N SER A 109 -6.94 -5.97 -13.59
CA SER A 109 -7.21 -6.34 -14.97
C SER A 109 -8.56 -5.80 -15.43
N PRO A 110 -8.75 -5.50 -16.74
CA PRO A 110 -10.04 -5.11 -17.28
C PRO A 110 -11.14 -6.13 -17.00
N GLY A 111 -12.38 -5.66 -16.86
CA GLY A 111 -13.56 -6.52 -16.77
C GLY A 111 -13.59 -7.38 -15.50
N GLY A 112 -13.47 -6.79 -14.32
CA GLY A 112 -13.66 -7.48 -13.05
C GLY A 112 -12.37 -7.78 -12.29
N GLY A 113 -11.35 -6.94 -12.39
CA GLY A 113 -10.17 -7.02 -11.52
C GLY A 113 -10.56 -6.91 -10.04
N ALA A 114 -9.90 -7.67 -9.17
CA ALA A 114 -10.29 -7.87 -7.77
C ALA A 114 -10.45 -6.58 -6.94
N ALA A 115 -11.50 -6.52 -6.13
CA ALA A 115 -11.64 -5.51 -5.08
C ALA A 115 -10.58 -5.69 -3.99
N VAL A 116 -10.26 -4.60 -3.30
CA VAL A 116 -9.61 -4.64 -1.99
C VAL A 116 -10.63 -4.07 -1.01
N GLU A 117 -11.13 -4.92 -0.13
CA GLU A 117 -12.12 -4.52 0.87
C GLU A 117 -11.54 -3.51 1.85
N TRP A 118 -12.43 -2.76 2.47
CA TRP A 118 -12.09 -1.68 3.39
C TRP A 118 -11.27 -2.16 4.58
N HIS A 119 -10.17 -1.47 4.85
CA HIS A 119 -9.23 -1.80 5.91
C HIS A 119 -8.44 -0.56 6.36
N GLN A 120 -7.65 -0.75 7.39
CA GLN A 120 -6.61 0.16 7.85
C GLN A 120 -5.30 -0.61 7.83
N ASP A 121 -4.30 -0.09 7.15
CA ASP A 121 -2.98 -0.71 7.05
C ASP A 121 -2.35 -1.00 8.41
N TRP A 122 -2.62 -0.12 9.37
CA TRP A 122 -2.19 -0.25 10.76
C TRP A 122 -2.49 -1.61 11.40
N ALA A 123 -3.59 -2.25 11.03
CA ALA A 123 -3.97 -3.55 11.57
C ALA A 123 -3.00 -4.68 11.18
N PHE A 124 -2.25 -4.50 10.09
CA PHE A 124 -1.29 -5.49 9.58
C PHE A 124 0.11 -5.30 10.18
N TYR A 125 0.51 -4.04 10.46
CA TYR A 125 1.87 -3.72 10.89
C TYR A 125 1.91 -2.54 11.88
N PRO A 126 1.40 -2.73 13.12
CA PRO A 126 1.48 -1.68 14.14
C PRO A 126 2.94 -1.39 14.53
N HIS A 127 3.24 -0.12 14.73
CA HIS A 127 4.57 0.39 15.09
C HIS A 127 4.52 1.16 16.43
N THR A 128 5.67 1.55 16.94
CA THR A 128 5.81 2.30 18.20
C THR A 128 5.20 3.70 18.16
N ASN A 129 5.00 4.26 16.99
CA ASN A 129 4.21 5.46 16.72
C ASN A 129 3.55 5.34 15.35
N ASP A 130 2.59 6.21 15.03
CA ASP A 130 1.80 6.10 13.80
C ASP A 130 2.24 7.02 12.66
N ASN A 131 3.49 7.49 12.68
CA ASN A 131 4.09 8.23 11.58
C ASN A 131 4.42 7.30 10.38
N LEU A 132 3.39 6.67 9.87
CA LEU A 132 3.41 5.75 8.75
C LEU A 132 2.38 6.15 7.70
N LEU A 133 2.74 5.97 6.47
CA LEU A 133 1.85 6.18 5.33
C LEU A 133 2.09 5.14 4.24
N ALA A 134 1.09 4.94 3.42
CA ALA A 134 1.26 4.35 2.11
C ALA A 134 1.04 5.41 1.04
N PHE A 135 1.79 5.34 -0.05
CA PHE A 135 1.48 6.11 -1.25
C PHE A 135 1.38 5.22 -2.48
N GLY A 136 0.52 5.61 -3.40
CA GLY A 136 0.31 4.93 -4.66
C GLY A 136 0.59 5.86 -5.83
N LEU A 137 1.60 5.53 -6.63
CA LEU A 137 1.93 6.22 -7.87
C LEU A 137 1.11 5.63 -9.01
N MET A 138 0.27 6.45 -9.64
CA MET A 138 -0.58 6.03 -10.75
C MET A 138 0.25 5.88 -12.02
N LEU A 139 0.35 4.66 -12.53
CA LEU A 139 1.07 4.40 -13.79
C LEU A 139 0.16 4.52 -15.02
N GLU A 140 -1.15 4.47 -14.82
CA GLU A 140 -2.19 4.72 -15.81
C GLU A 140 -3.19 5.72 -15.23
N ASP A 141 -4.04 6.32 -16.06
CA ASP A 141 -5.13 7.16 -15.60
C ASP A 141 -6.08 6.36 -14.71
N VAL A 142 -6.37 6.91 -13.54
CA VAL A 142 -7.30 6.31 -12.59
C VAL A 142 -8.63 7.05 -12.66
N THR A 143 -9.67 6.32 -13.07
CA THR A 143 -11.03 6.81 -13.25
C THR A 143 -11.99 6.17 -12.23
N ILE A 144 -13.22 6.64 -12.17
CA ILE A 144 -14.25 6.07 -11.29
C ILE A 144 -14.50 4.59 -11.62
N GLU A 145 -14.40 4.22 -12.89
CA GLU A 145 -14.77 2.89 -13.40
C GLU A 145 -13.68 1.83 -13.24
N ASN A 146 -12.40 2.24 -13.14
CA ASN A 146 -11.29 1.29 -13.11
C ASN A 146 -10.80 0.91 -11.70
N GLY A 147 -11.64 1.13 -10.68
CA GLY A 147 -11.37 0.72 -9.30
C GLY A 147 -10.38 1.63 -8.58
N PRO A 148 -10.67 2.93 -8.47
CA PRO A 148 -9.84 3.91 -7.77
C PRO A 148 -9.74 3.61 -6.29
N LEU A 149 -8.71 4.18 -5.64
CA LEU A 149 -8.63 4.21 -4.19
C LEU A 149 -9.77 5.03 -3.62
N GLN A 150 -10.43 4.49 -2.61
CA GLN A 150 -11.45 5.18 -1.83
C GLN A 150 -10.98 5.29 -0.39
N VAL A 151 -11.27 6.42 0.26
CA VAL A 151 -10.87 6.70 1.64
C VAL A 151 -12.05 7.28 2.43
N ILE A 152 -12.01 7.16 3.75
CA ILE A 152 -12.91 7.92 4.66
C ILE A 152 -12.07 9.03 5.30
N PRO A 153 -12.26 10.31 4.90
CA PRO A 153 -11.52 11.44 5.44
C PRO A 153 -11.63 11.53 6.96
N GLY A 154 -10.51 11.81 7.63
CA GLY A 154 -10.44 11.96 9.08
C GLY A 154 -10.46 10.65 9.88
N SER A 155 -10.65 9.49 9.23
CA SER A 155 -10.72 8.19 9.91
C SER A 155 -9.43 7.80 10.61
N HIS A 156 -8.28 8.32 10.19
CA HIS A 156 -6.98 8.08 10.85
C HIS A 156 -6.93 8.60 12.29
N LYS A 157 -7.76 9.59 12.65
CA LYS A 157 -7.92 10.12 14.01
C LYS A 157 -8.87 9.28 14.87
N GLY A 158 -9.60 8.36 14.24
CA GLY A 158 -10.58 7.47 14.88
C GLY A 158 -9.97 6.17 15.42
N PRO A 159 -10.81 5.23 15.87
CA PRO A 159 -10.38 3.92 16.34
C PRO A 159 -9.81 3.07 15.20
N ILE A 160 -9.02 2.06 15.58
CA ILE A 160 -8.71 0.93 14.70
C ILE A 160 -9.87 -0.06 14.81
N LEU A 161 -10.58 -0.24 13.69
CA LEU A 161 -11.71 -1.15 13.61
C LEU A 161 -11.26 -2.62 13.66
N SER A 162 -12.18 -3.53 13.91
CA SER A 162 -11.85 -4.95 13.88
C SER A 162 -11.62 -5.43 12.44
N HIS A 163 -10.49 -6.04 12.20
CA HIS A 163 -10.15 -6.69 10.93
C HIS A 163 -10.30 -8.21 11.01
N HIS A 164 -11.27 -8.66 11.80
CA HIS A 164 -11.50 -10.06 12.11
C HIS A 164 -12.92 -10.47 11.76
N SER A 165 -13.07 -11.65 11.19
CA SER A 165 -14.34 -12.29 10.91
C SER A 165 -14.22 -13.79 11.24
N ASN A 166 -15.29 -14.42 11.73
CA ASN A 166 -15.33 -15.87 12.02
C ASN A 166 -14.16 -16.39 12.86
N GLY A 167 -13.63 -15.57 13.77
CA GLY A 167 -12.52 -15.96 14.66
C GLY A 167 -11.12 -15.91 14.03
N VAL A 168 -10.99 -15.41 12.81
CA VAL A 168 -9.71 -15.25 12.12
C VAL A 168 -9.46 -13.80 11.68
N PHE A 169 -8.20 -13.43 11.49
CA PHE A 169 -7.81 -12.16 10.88
C PHE A 169 -8.13 -12.22 9.39
N CYS A 170 -9.20 -11.52 8.97
CA CYS A 170 -9.63 -11.47 7.57
C CYS A 170 -9.05 -10.26 6.81
N GLY A 171 -8.40 -9.31 7.48
CA GLY A 171 -7.79 -8.14 6.85
C GLY A 171 -8.79 -7.15 6.24
N ALA A 172 -10.04 -7.17 6.70
CA ALA A 172 -11.07 -6.23 6.29
C ALA A 172 -11.94 -5.85 7.50
N VAL A 173 -12.49 -4.64 7.49
CA VAL A 173 -13.43 -4.16 8.51
C VAL A 173 -14.85 -4.62 8.18
N ASP A 174 -15.68 -4.78 9.21
CA ASP A 174 -17.10 -4.98 9.01
C ASP A 174 -17.73 -3.64 8.55
N PRO A 175 -18.37 -3.58 7.37
CA PRO A 175 -18.99 -2.36 6.88
C PRO A 175 -20.25 -1.94 7.70
N ASP A 176 -20.70 -2.79 8.60
CA ASP A 176 -21.79 -2.47 9.52
C ASP A 176 -21.29 -1.91 10.87
N ASP A 177 -19.95 -1.76 11.04
CA ASP A 177 -19.37 -1.09 12.21
C ASP A 177 -19.86 0.37 12.29
N PRO A 178 -20.35 0.84 13.44
CA PRO A 178 -20.90 2.20 13.58
C PRO A 178 -19.87 3.32 13.30
N ASN A 179 -18.58 3.02 13.32
CA ASN A 179 -17.52 3.95 12.96
C ASN A 179 -17.16 3.93 11.46
N PHE A 180 -17.77 3.03 10.68
CA PHE A 180 -17.62 2.98 9.24
C PHE A 180 -18.65 3.89 8.57
N ASN A 181 -18.28 5.14 8.28
CA ASN A 181 -19.22 6.13 7.72
C ASN A 181 -19.19 6.12 6.19
N ARG A 182 -20.13 5.40 5.59
CA ARG A 182 -20.28 5.28 4.12
C ARG A 182 -20.51 6.62 3.42
N GLU A 183 -21.19 7.56 4.07
CA GLU A 183 -21.54 8.85 3.46
C GLU A 183 -20.31 9.76 3.25
N LYS A 184 -19.22 9.50 3.97
CA LYS A 184 -17.96 10.24 3.87
C LYS A 184 -16.97 9.65 2.88
N ILE A 185 -17.32 8.57 2.19
CA ILE A 185 -16.42 7.95 1.22
C ILE A 185 -16.02 8.96 0.14
N THR A 186 -14.74 9.13 -0.03
CA THR A 186 -14.12 9.98 -1.05
C THR A 186 -13.32 9.12 -2.02
N THR A 187 -13.55 9.29 -3.31
CA THR A 187 -12.89 8.55 -4.38
C THR A 187 -11.74 9.36 -4.95
N LEU A 188 -10.57 8.76 -5.08
CA LEU A 188 -9.35 9.42 -5.56
C LEU A 188 -9.07 9.00 -7.00
N THR A 189 -9.40 9.86 -7.94
CA THR A 189 -9.09 9.73 -9.36
C THR A 189 -7.97 10.68 -9.75
N GLY A 190 -7.23 10.37 -10.81
CA GLY A 190 -6.13 11.22 -11.27
C GLY A 190 -5.49 10.72 -12.56
N ARG A 191 -4.69 11.58 -13.17
CA ARG A 191 -3.90 11.21 -14.35
C ARG A 191 -2.69 10.37 -13.96
N ALA A 192 -2.20 9.59 -14.90
CA ALA A 192 -0.91 8.91 -14.77
C ALA A 192 0.20 9.91 -14.37
N GLY A 193 1.07 9.52 -13.46
CA GLY A 193 2.07 10.39 -12.83
C GLY A 193 1.60 11.09 -11.54
N SER A 194 0.31 11.01 -11.21
CA SER A 194 -0.22 11.47 -9.91
C SER A 194 0.08 10.47 -8.80
N MET A 195 0.11 10.94 -7.55
CA MET A 195 0.36 10.15 -6.35
C MET A 195 -0.76 10.34 -5.34
N THR A 196 -1.34 9.24 -4.88
CA THR A 196 -2.19 9.23 -3.69
C THR A 196 -1.34 8.91 -2.46
N ILE A 197 -1.64 9.55 -1.34
CA ILE A 197 -1.02 9.29 -0.04
C ILE A 197 -2.14 9.03 0.95
N HIS A 198 -1.98 8.02 1.81
CA HIS A 198 -2.87 7.81 2.94
C HIS A 198 -2.10 7.38 4.19
N HIS A 199 -2.50 7.92 5.32
CA HIS A 199 -1.98 7.55 6.63
C HIS A 199 -2.32 6.09 6.94
N ALA A 200 -1.44 5.34 7.59
CA ALA A 200 -1.64 3.91 7.86
C ALA A 200 -2.94 3.59 8.64
N ARG A 201 -3.49 4.55 9.37
CA ARG A 201 -4.76 4.41 10.10
C ARG A 201 -5.98 4.88 9.31
N THR A 202 -5.83 5.39 8.10
CA THR A 202 -6.95 5.81 7.26
C THR A 202 -7.72 4.59 6.77
N LEU A 203 -9.04 4.57 6.99
CA LEU A 203 -9.93 3.59 6.37
C LEU A 203 -9.92 3.79 4.85
N HIS A 204 -9.58 2.74 4.13
CA HIS A 204 -9.51 2.78 2.67
C HIS A 204 -9.82 1.42 2.04
N GLY A 205 -10.15 1.45 0.76
CA GLY A 205 -10.45 0.27 -0.04
C GLY A 205 -10.49 0.63 -1.52
N SER A 206 -10.78 -0.32 -2.39
CA SER A 206 -10.95 -0.04 -3.81
C SER A 206 -11.86 -1.06 -4.48
N ALA A 207 -12.85 -0.58 -5.24
CA ALA A 207 -13.79 -1.39 -6.01
C ALA A 207 -13.09 -2.24 -7.09
N PRO A 208 -13.75 -3.24 -7.67
CA PRO A 208 -13.27 -3.92 -8.86
C PRO A 208 -13.02 -2.95 -10.01
N ASN A 209 -12.26 -3.38 -11.02
CA ASN A 209 -12.11 -2.65 -12.27
C ASN A 209 -13.19 -3.09 -13.27
N GLU A 210 -14.18 -2.26 -13.50
CA GLU A 210 -15.28 -2.52 -14.44
C GLU A 210 -15.00 -1.98 -15.86
N SER A 211 -13.88 -1.26 -16.02
CA SER A 211 -13.50 -0.67 -17.30
C SER A 211 -12.84 -1.68 -18.26
N ASP A 212 -12.61 -1.26 -19.49
CA ASP A 212 -11.89 -1.99 -20.53
C ASP A 212 -10.35 -1.79 -20.49
N ARG A 213 -9.84 -1.04 -19.49
CA ARG A 213 -8.42 -0.69 -19.36
C ARG A 213 -7.86 -1.22 -18.04
N PRO A 214 -6.58 -1.64 -18.01
CA PRO A 214 -5.95 -2.00 -16.76
C PRO A 214 -5.78 -0.78 -15.84
N ARG A 215 -5.82 -1.00 -14.53
CA ARG A 215 -5.43 0.01 -13.55
C ARG A 215 -4.14 -0.45 -12.86
N LEU A 216 -3.07 0.32 -13.02
CA LEU A 216 -1.73 0.04 -12.49
C LEU A 216 -1.36 1.11 -11.47
N ILE A 217 -1.18 0.72 -10.21
CA ILE A 217 -0.71 1.61 -9.15
C ILE A 217 0.46 0.97 -8.41
N LEU A 218 1.58 1.68 -8.37
CA LEU A 218 2.78 1.30 -7.65
C LEU A 218 2.73 1.85 -6.23
N PHE A 219 2.51 0.99 -5.25
CA PHE A 219 2.44 1.34 -3.83
C PHE A 219 3.76 1.12 -3.11
N TYR A 220 4.05 2.04 -2.19
CA TYR A 220 5.11 1.92 -1.19
C TYR A 220 4.54 2.24 0.19
N GLU A 221 4.93 1.45 1.17
CA GLU A 221 4.61 1.68 2.57
C GLU A 221 5.86 2.22 3.26
N ILE A 222 5.74 3.37 3.88
CA ILE A 222 6.85 4.18 4.39
C ILE A 222 6.59 4.53 5.84
N ALA A 223 7.64 4.47 6.66
CA ALA A 223 7.61 4.91 8.04
C ALA A 223 8.66 6.00 8.29
N ARG A 224 8.41 6.86 9.27
CA ARG A 224 9.50 7.63 9.88
C ARG A 224 10.46 6.65 10.55
N SER A 225 11.76 6.87 10.46
CA SER A 225 12.76 5.87 10.89
C SER A 225 12.75 5.57 12.40
N ASP A 226 12.13 6.41 13.23
CA ASP A 226 11.92 6.20 14.67
C ASP A 226 10.62 5.44 14.99
N ALA A 227 9.82 5.08 13.98
CA ALA A 227 8.68 4.19 14.11
C ALA A 227 9.12 2.75 13.89
N TRP A 228 9.28 1.99 14.98
CA TRP A 228 9.72 0.60 14.91
C TRP A 228 8.54 -0.37 14.94
N PRO A 229 8.59 -1.48 14.19
CA PRO A 229 7.53 -2.47 14.21
C PRO A 229 7.43 -3.12 15.60
N ILE A 230 6.22 -3.14 16.17
CA ILE A 230 5.98 -3.76 17.48
C ILE A 230 5.99 -5.27 17.35
N LEU A 231 5.34 -5.80 16.30
CA LEU A 231 5.30 -7.24 16.05
C LEU A 231 6.44 -7.63 15.12
N GLY A 232 7.22 -8.60 15.53
CA GLY A 232 8.24 -9.20 14.70
C GLY A 232 9.64 -8.55 14.74
N ALA A 233 9.84 -7.43 15.44
CA ALA A 233 11.16 -6.79 15.52
C ALA A 233 12.25 -7.74 16.05
N SER A 234 11.96 -8.48 17.10
CA SER A 234 12.87 -9.49 17.65
C SER A 234 13.12 -10.64 16.68
N SER A 235 12.07 -11.17 16.03
CA SER A 235 12.20 -12.25 15.04
C SER A 235 13.02 -11.80 13.83
N TYR A 236 12.89 -10.54 13.43
CA TYR A 236 13.63 -9.95 12.33
C TYR A 236 15.13 -9.88 12.65
N PHE A 237 15.48 -9.40 13.83
CA PHE A 237 16.86 -9.39 14.33
C PHE A 237 17.45 -10.81 14.38
N HIS A 238 16.71 -11.78 14.90
CA HIS A 238 17.17 -13.17 14.98
C HIS A 238 17.33 -13.83 13.60
N ALA A 239 16.48 -13.50 12.64
CA ALA A 239 16.55 -14.06 11.29
C ALA A 239 17.77 -13.55 10.49
N LEU A 240 18.13 -12.29 10.66
CA LEU A 240 19.20 -11.64 9.90
C LEU A 240 20.57 -11.68 10.61
N GLY A 241 20.58 -11.88 11.93
CA GLY A 241 21.76 -11.63 12.76
C GLY A 241 22.03 -10.13 12.92
N GLN A 242 23.02 -9.77 13.73
CA GLN A 242 23.31 -8.37 14.07
C GLN A 242 23.78 -7.56 12.86
N ASP A 243 24.73 -8.09 12.10
CA ASP A 243 25.28 -7.40 10.94
C ASP A 243 24.22 -7.25 9.83
N GLY A 244 23.53 -8.34 9.49
CA GLY A 244 22.48 -8.33 8.47
C GLY A 244 21.28 -7.45 8.85
N PHE A 245 20.94 -7.35 10.13
CA PHE A 245 19.92 -6.43 10.61
C PHE A 245 20.34 -4.96 10.40
N TRP A 246 21.60 -4.64 10.71
CA TRP A 246 22.12 -3.30 10.52
C TRP A 246 22.21 -2.91 9.03
N GLU A 247 22.70 -3.83 8.19
CA GLU A 247 22.73 -3.65 6.74
C GLU A 247 21.32 -3.41 6.17
N ASP A 248 20.35 -4.21 6.56
CA ASP A 248 18.95 -4.04 6.13
C ASP A 248 18.35 -2.69 6.57
N LEU A 249 18.67 -2.21 7.77
CA LEU A 249 18.25 -0.88 8.21
C LEU A 249 18.82 0.24 7.30
N GLN A 250 20.07 0.10 6.86
CA GLN A 250 20.70 1.06 5.95
C GLN A 250 20.06 0.99 4.55
N ASP A 251 19.89 -0.20 4.00
CA ASP A 251 19.38 -0.42 2.64
C ASP A 251 17.96 0.13 2.45
N ARG A 252 17.14 0.04 3.50
CA ARG A 252 15.75 0.53 3.48
C ARG A 252 15.61 2.05 3.62
N MET A 253 16.70 2.78 3.93
CA MET A 253 16.60 4.23 4.06
C MET A 253 16.27 4.90 2.72
N ILE A 254 15.27 5.76 2.75
CA ILE A 254 14.86 6.63 1.63
C ILE A 254 15.42 8.03 1.85
N ILE A 255 15.32 8.53 3.06
CA ILE A 255 15.73 9.86 3.50
C ILE A 255 16.49 9.73 4.81
N GLY A 256 17.65 10.38 4.92
CA GLY A 256 18.39 10.55 6.15
C GLY A 256 19.08 9.30 6.68
N GLN A 257 19.00 9.06 7.96
CA GLN A 257 19.71 8.00 8.69
C GLN A 257 18.73 7.12 9.48
N PRO A 258 19.07 5.82 9.68
CA PRO A 258 18.31 4.96 10.57
C PRO A 258 18.33 5.50 11.99
N CYS A 259 17.22 5.32 12.69
CA CYS A 259 17.09 5.69 14.08
C CYS A 259 17.43 4.49 14.98
N THR A 260 18.29 4.72 15.96
CA THR A 260 18.68 3.70 16.96
C THR A 260 17.81 3.74 18.23
N GLU A 261 17.01 4.79 18.39
CA GLU A 261 16.10 4.97 19.52
C GLU A 261 14.68 5.23 19.00
N PRO A 262 13.71 4.31 19.23
CA PRO A 262 12.36 4.51 18.74
C PRO A 262 11.63 5.63 19.49
N CYS A 263 10.79 6.38 18.78
CA CYS A 263 9.78 7.19 19.42
C CYS A 263 8.61 6.27 19.80
N VAL A 264 8.29 6.22 21.10
CA VAL A 264 7.23 5.35 21.62
C VAL A 264 6.04 6.20 22.05
N GLU A 265 4.90 5.98 21.40
CA GLU A 265 3.64 6.66 21.66
C GLU A 265 2.56 5.68 22.15
N ASN A 266 1.50 6.22 22.73
CA ASN A 266 0.34 5.40 23.10
C ASN A 266 -0.52 5.12 21.88
N VAL A 267 -0.13 4.11 21.11
CA VAL A 267 -0.81 3.71 19.88
C VAL A 267 -1.74 2.50 20.12
N PRO A 268 -2.87 2.38 19.38
CA PRO A 268 -3.78 1.26 19.51
C PRO A 268 -3.17 0.01 18.87
N VAL A 269 -2.77 -0.94 19.69
CA VAL A 269 -2.22 -2.23 19.25
C VAL A 269 -3.10 -3.38 19.66
N ARG A 270 -3.36 -4.29 18.74
CA ARG A 270 -4.06 -5.55 19.00
C ARG A 270 -3.26 -6.71 18.40
N MET A 271 -3.06 -7.76 19.18
CA MET A 271 -2.52 -9.01 18.65
C MET A 271 -3.50 -9.59 17.62
N PRO A 272 -3.05 -9.92 16.40
CA PRO A 272 -3.93 -10.55 15.43
C PRO A 272 -4.38 -11.93 15.91
N LEU A 273 -5.62 -12.29 15.62
CA LEU A 273 -6.11 -13.66 15.74
C LEU A 273 -5.45 -14.56 14.68
N PRO A 274 -5.66 -15.88 14.73
CA PRO A 274 -5.14 -16.77 13.72
C PRO A 274 -5.42 -16.25 12.30
N PRO A 275 -4.48 -16.40 11.36
CA PRO A 275 -4.67 -15.94 9.99
C PRO A 275 -5.80 -16.69 9.31
N ALA A 276 -6.44 -16.04 8.34
CA ALA A 276 -7.36 -16.71 7.44
C ALA A 276 -6.65 -17.81 6.65
N PRO A 277 -7.35 -18.88 6.23
CA PRO A 277 -6.79 -19.86 5.31
C PRO A 277 -6.23 -19.17 4.06
N ASN A 278 -5.08 -19.61 3.56
CA ASN A 278 -4.43 -19.06 2.36
C ASN A 278 -4.10 -17.56 2.44
N ALA A 279 -3.68 -17.06 3.58
CA ALA A 279 -3.36 -15.64 3.85
C ALA A 279 -2.07 -15.16 3.15
N SER A 280 -1.85 -15.49 1.88
CA SER A 280 -0.64 -15.13 1.11
C SER A 280 -0.65 -13.68 0.60
N SER A 281 -1.82 -13.08 0.44
CA SER A 281 -2.01 -11.69 0.04
C SER A 281 -3.28 -11.12 0.66
N ILE A 282 -3.44 -9.79 0.68
CA ILE A 282 -4.68 -9.16 1.17
C ILE A 282 -5.91 -9.69 0.43
N PHE A 283 -5.82 -9.90 -0.88
CA PHE A 283 -6.91 -10.45 -1.69
C PHE A 283 -7.33 -11.85 -1.22
N GLN A 284 -6.34 -12.74 -0.99
CA GLN A 284 -6.59 -14.10 -0.51
C GLN A 284 -7.06 -14.11 0.95
N THR A 285 -6.47 -13.29 1.79
CA THR A 285 -6.83 -13.13 3.20
C THR A 285 -8.30 -12.70 3.35
N GLN A 286 -8.73 -11.69 2.59
CA GLN A 286 -10.10 -11.19 2.61
C GLN A 286 -11.09 -12.23 2.08
N LYS A 287 -10.79 -12.87 0.95
CA LYS A 287 -11.64 -13.91 0.34
C LYS A 287 -11.80 -15.13 1.27
N SER A 288 -10.70 -15.69 1.79
CA SER A 288 -10.73 -16.90 2.62
C SER A 288 -11.13 -16.64 4.07
N GLY A 289 -10.96 -15.44 4.59
CA GLY A 289 -11.36 -15.01 5.92
C GLY A 289 -12.84 -14.66 6.06
N GLY A 290 -13.60 -14.64 4.97
CA GLY A 290 -15.03 -14.32 4.99
C GLY A 290 -15.30 -12.85 5.27
N ALA A 291 -14.49 -11.95 4.68
CA ALA A 291 -14.76 -10.52 4.72
C ALA A 291 -16.11 -10.20 4.07
N LYS A 292 -16.87 -9.31 4.67
CA LYS A 292 -18.07 -8.75 4.03
C LYS A 292 -17.65 -7.75 2.97
N SER A 293 -18.23 -7.85 1.77
CA SER A 293 -17.97 -6.88 0.71
C SER A 293 -18.79 -5.61 0.89
N VAL A 294 -18.16 -4.47 0.58
CA VAL A 294 -18.84 -3.18 0.42
C VAL A 294 -19.17 -2.92 -1.06
N PHE A 295 -18.54 -3.64 -1.95
CA PHE A 295 -18.57 -3.41 -3.39
C PHE A 295 -19.46 -4.39 -4.17
N THR A 296 -20.18 -5.29 -3.46
CA THR A 296 -21.14 -6.25 -4.07
C THR A 296 -22.54 -5.98 -3.61
#